data_9d4435d1df90998002504181601ab4ce
#
_entry.id   9d4435d1df90998002504181601ab4ce
#
_cell.length_a   1.000
_cell.length_b   1.000
_cell.length_c   1.000
_cell.angle_alpha   90.00
_cell.angle_beta   90.00
_cell.angle_gamma   90.00
#
_symmetry.space_group_name_H-M   'P 1'
#
loop_
_entity.id
_entity.type
_entity.pdbx_description
1 polymer ?
#
loop_
_entity_poly.entity_id
_entity_poly.type
_entity_poly.pdbx_seq_one_letter_code
_entity_poly.pdbx_strand_id
1 'polypeptide(L)'
;MDDASRPFSPTEIRAWRGLLAVWNFGFPAIEKNLRPFGIIHIEYGILSVLSLEPEGSMSMGRLAKLAGMTPSRLTARMQPLIEKGLVVRQQSAVDGRSFEAHLTAEGGEFLKQISPSHIRSVRETFFSDLTKEEIRELGTILQKWSAGLGHDEWWQSN
;
A
#
# COMPACT_ATOMS: atom_id res chain seq x y z
N MET A 1 -17.34 24.24 -23.45
CA MET A 1 -16.79 23.17 -24.29
C MET A 1 -15.98 22.29 -23.38
N ASP A 2 -16.39 21.07 -23.19
CA ASP A 2 -15.86 20.18 -22.15
C ASP A 2 -14.40 19.80 -22.49
N ASP A 3 -13.43 20.18 -21.64
CA ASP A 3 -11.99 19.92 -21.81
C ASP A 3 -11.67 18.40 -21.78
N ALA A 4 -12.62 17.60 -21.32
CA ALA A 4 -12.49 16.15 -21.19
C ALA A 4 -12.42 15.39 -22.55
N SER A 5 -12.80 16.02 -23.68
CA SER A 5 -12.79 15.39 -25.01
C SER A 5 -11.57 15.77 -25.87
N ARG A 6 -10.68 16.64 -25.39
CA ARG A 6 -9.48 17.02 -26.15
C ARG A 6 -8.43 15.90 -26.12
N PRO A 7 -7.66 15.71 -27.20
CA PRO A 7 -6.51 14.80 -27.19
C PRO A 7 -5.48 15.24 -26.13
N PHE A 8 -4.74 14.29 -25.57
CA PHE A 8 -3.63 14.57 -24.66
C PHE A 8 -2.57 15.46 -25.33
N SER A 9 -2.12 16.46 -24.60
CA SER A 9 -0.93 17.24 -24.98
C SER A 9 0.33 16.34 -24.88
N PRO A 10 1.44 16.72 -25.54
CA PRO A 10 2.71 16.00 -25.43
C PRO A 10 3.20 15.82 -23.97
N THR A 11 2.94 16.81 -23.11
CA THR A 11 3.29 16.76 -21.69
C THR A 11 2.46 15.74 -20.93
N GLU A 12 1.15 15.73 -21.17
CA GLU A 12 0.23 14.74 -20.55
C GLU A 12 0.55 13.31 -21.00
N ILE A 13 0.85 13.12 -22.31
CA ILE A 13 1.30 11.82 -22.84
C ILE A 13 2.56 11.35 -22.13
N ARG A 14 3.55 12.22 -21.92
CA ARG A 14 4.80 11.88 -21.25
C ARG A 14 4.56 11.47 -19.80
N ALA A 15 3.76 12.24 -19.05
CA ALA A 15 3.41 11.92 -17.69
C ALA A 15 2.65 10.59 -17.58
N TRP A 16 1.65 10.38 -18.44
CA TRP A 16 0.88 9.14 -18.48
C TRP A 16 1.74 7.91 -18.79
N ARG A 17 2.62 8.00 -19.79
CA ARG A 17 3.55 6.91 -20.14
C ARG A 17 4.51 6.61 -19.00
N GLY A 18 5.03 7.63 -18.31
CA GLY A 18 5.86 7.47 -17.13
C GLY A 18 5.13 6.72 -16.02
N LEU A 19 3.89 7.09 -15.72
CA LEU A 19 3.05 6.40 -14.74
C LEU A 19 2.83 4.92 -15.12
N LEU A 20 2.52 4.65 -16.40
CA LEU A 20 2.37 3.28 -16.88
C LEU A 20 3.67 2.47 -16.77
N ALA A 21 4.82 3.09 -17.04
CA ALA A 21 6.11 2.42 -16.87
C ALA A 21 6.38 2.06 -15.41
N VAL A 22 6.14 2.98 -14.48
CA VAL A 22 6.24 2.72 -13.03
C VAL A 22 5.32 1.57 -12.62
N TRP A 23 4.07 1.58 -13.07
CA TRP A 23 3.11 0.53 -12.77
C TRP A 23 3.54 -0.84 -13.32
N ASN A 24 3.92 -0.90 -14.60
CA ASN A 24 4.19 -2.15 -15.30
C ASN A 24 5.56 -2.76 -14.97
N PHE A 25 6.55 -1.97 -14.59
CA PHE A 25 7.92 -2.42 -14.37
C PHE A 25 8.40 -2.20 -12.93
N GLY A 26 8.07 -1.09 -12.30
CA GLY A 26 8.51 -0.74 -10.96
C GLY A 26 7.89 -1.63 -9.89
N PHE A 27 6.56 -1.76 -9.86
CA PHE A 27 5.88 -2.59 -8.86
C PHE A 27 6.24 -4.08 -8.95
N PRO A 28 6.32 -4.71 -10.14
CA PRO A 28 6.82 -6.08 -10.25
C PRO A 28 8.26 -6.28 -9.77
N ALA A 29 9.12 -5.27 -9.95
CA ALA A 29 10.50 -5.33 -9.44
C ALA A 29 10.54 -5.38 -7.91
N ILE A 30 9.73 -4.55 -7.22
CA ILE A 30 9.60 -4.60 -5.76
C ILE A 30 9.02 -5.95 -5.32
N GLU A 31 7.97 -6.42 -5.97
CA GLU A 31 7.30 -7.67 -5.60
C GLU A 31 8.24 -8.87 -5.68
N LYS A 32 9.16 -8.88 -6.64
CA LYS A 32 10.18 -9.93 -6.77
C LYS A 32 10.99 -10.12 -5.47
N ASN A 33 11.23 -9.05 -4.71
CA ASN A 33 11.97 -9.11 -3.45
C ASN A 33 11.15 -9.67 -2.27
N LEU A 34 9.82 -9.67 -2.38
CA LEU A 34 8.93 -10.21 -1.36
C LEU A 34 8.62 -11.71 -1.56
N ARG A 35 8.76 -12.21 -2.78
CA ARG A 35 8.49 -13.63 -3.13
C ARG A 35 9.27 -14.65 -2.29
N PRO A 36 10.56 -14.46 -1.97
CA PRO A 36 11.31 -15.39 -1.11
C PRO A 36 10.71 -15.54 0.30
N PHE A 37 9.99 -14.51 0.77
CA PHE A 37 9.28 -14.53 2.05
C PHE A 37 7.84 -15.09 1.93
N GLY A 38 7.43 -15.47 0.72
CA GLY A 38 6.11 -16.05 0.44
C GLY A 38 4.96 -15.08 0.62
N ILE A 39 5.19 -13.76 0.44
CA ILE A 39 4.16 -12.72 0.44
C ILE A 39 4.27 -11.85 -0.81
N ILE A 40 3.21 -11.12 -1.11
CA ILE A 40 3.14 -10.14 -2.18
C ILE A 40 3.08 -8.71 -1.62
N HIS A 41 3.27 -7.71 -2.48
CA HIS A 41 3.34 -6.30 -2.07
C HIS A 41 2.12 -5.83 -1.26
N ILE A 42 0.91 -6.24 -1.67
CA ILE A 42 -0.30 -5.86 -0.95
C ILE A 42 -0.40 -6.46 0.45
N GLU A 43 0.11 -7.69 0.64
CA GLU A 43 0.17 -8.36 1.93
C GLU A 43 1.20 -7.68 2.85
N TYR A 44 2.35 -7.26 2.29
CA TYR A 44 3.30 -6.40 3.01
C TYR A 44 2.64 -5.09 3.45
N GLY A 45 1.87 -4.45 2.55
CA GLY A 45 1.12 -3.23 2.85
C GLY A 45 0.13 -3.40 4.01
N ILE A 46 -0.60 -4.51 4.05
CA ILE A 46 -1.53 -4.84 5.15
C ILE A 46 -0.77 -4.94 6.48
N LEU A 47 0.33 -5.70 6.52
CA LEU A 47 1.16 -5.83 7.74
C LEU A 47 1.72 -4.47 8.18
N SER A 48 2.21 -3.67 7.24
CA SER A 48 2.78 -2.34 7.51
C SER A 48 1.74 -1.39 8.09
N VAL A 49 0.55 -1.32 7.50
CA VAL A 49 -0.54 -0.47 7.99
C VAL A 49 -0.95 -0.87 9.40
N LEU A 50 -1.13 -2.17 9.66
CA LEU A 50 -1.45 -2.65 11.00
C LEU A 50 -0.35 -2.33 12.02
N SER A 51 0.91 -2.40 11.63
CA SER A 51 2.03 -2.11 12.53
C SER A 51 2.15 -0.63 12.94
N LEU A 52 1.52 0.28 12.20
CA LEU A 52 1.48 1.72 12.51
C LEU A 52 0.34 2.07 13.48
N GLU A 53 -0.65 1.21 13.67
CA GLU A 53 -1.73 1.44 14.61
C GLU A 53 -1.25 1.19 16.06
N PRO A 54 -1.68 2.00 17.04
CA PRO A 54 -1.20 1.92 18.43
C PRO A 54 -1.35 0.53 19.06
N GLU A 55 -2.43 -0.19 18.72
CA GLU A 55 -2.71 -1.54 19.24
C GLU A 55 -2.42 -2.64 18.18
N GLY A 56 -1.78 -2.30 17.06
CA GLY A 56 -1.56 -3.23 15.96
C GLY A 56 -2.86 -3.73 15.33
N SER A 57 -3.96 -3.00 15.48
CA SER A 57 -5.28 -3.45 15.06
C SER A 57 -6.08 -2.39 14.31
N MET A 58 -6.95 -2.84 13.41
CA MET A 58 -7.81 -1.98 12.62
C MET A 58 -9.08 -2.71 12.19
N SER A 59 -10.20 -1.98 12.11
CA SER A 59 -11.43 -2.55 11.54
C SER A 59 -11.22 -2.98 10.07
N MET A 60 -11.82 -4.11 9.69
CA MET A 60 -11.75 -4.62 8.32
C MET A 60 -12.26 -3.62 7.28
N GLY A 61 -13.26 -2.80 7.65
CA GLY A 61 -13.79 -1.75 6.75
C GLY A 61 -12.77 -0.65 6.49
N ARG A 62 -12.08 -0.14 7.52
CA ARG A 62 -11.03 0.88 7.40
C ARG A 62 -9.83 0.32 6.63
N LEU A 63 -9.41 -0.89 6.93
CA LEU A 63 -8.30 -1.55 6.24
C LEU A 63 -8.60 -1.75 4.75
N ALA A 64 -9.83 -2.16 4.39
CA ALA A 64 -10.26 -2.28 2.99
C ALA A 64 -10.20 -0.94 2.26
N LYS A 65 -10.68 0.12 2.90
CA LYS A 65 -10.64 1.48 2.34
C LYS A 65 -9.20 1.95 2.10
N LEU A 66 -8.31 1.78 3.09
CA LEU A 66 -6.90 2.12 2.96
C LEU A 66 -6.20 1.28 1.89
N ALA A 67 -6.50 0.01 1.77
CA ALA A 67 -5.95 -0.87 0.74
C ALA A 67 -6.56 -0.66 -0.67
N GLY A 68 -7.51 0.25 -0.83
CA GLY A 68 -8.22 0.46 -2.10
C GLY A 68 -8.99 -0.78 -2.57
N MET A 69 -9.54 -1.55 -1.64
CA MET A 69 -10.17 -2.84 -1.91
C MET A 69 -11.63 -2.89 -1.48
N THR A 70 -12.38 -3.79 -2.10
CA THR A 70 -13.66 -4.22 -1.53
C THR A 70 -13.44 -5.12 -0.31
N PRO A 71 -14.37 -5.17 0.66
CA PRO A 71 -14.24 -6.04 1.83
C PRO A 71 -14.01 -7.51 1.51
N SER A 72 -14.64 -8.02 0.44
CA SER A 72 -14.43 -9.40 -0.02
C SER A 72 -13.01 -9.65 -0.55
N ARG A 73 -12.46 -8.70 -1.33
CA ARG A 73 -11.07 -8.78 -1.81
C ARG A 73 -10.07 -8.71 -0.67
N LEU A 74 -10.30 -7.82 0.32
CA LEU A 74 -9.44 -7.77 1.50
C LEU A 74 -9.47 -9.09 2.26
N THR A 75 -10.66 -9.66 2.51
CA THR A 75 -10.79 -10.96 3.19
C THR A 75 -9.97 -12.05 2.49
N ALA A 76 -10.07 -12.13 1.16
CA ALA A 76 -9.29 -13.08 0.37
C ALA A 76 -7.76 -12.84 0.47
N ARG A 77 -7.32 -11.56 0.54
CA ARG A 77 -5.90 -11.21 0.67
C ARG A 77 -5.36 -11.41 2.08
N MET A 78 -6.20 -11.36 3.08
CA MET A 78 -5.82 -11.65 4.46
C MET A 78 -5.68 -13.15 4.76
N GLN A 79 -6.37 -14.00 4.02
CA GLN A 79 -6.37 -15.44 4.28
C GLN A 79 -4.95 -16.04 4.32
N PRO A 80 -4.03 -15.78 3.37
CA PRO A 80 -2.66 -16.28 3.45
C PRO A 80 -1.89 -15.77 4.68
N LEU A 81 -2.15 -14.54 5.13
CA LEU A 81 -1.52 -13.97 6.32
C LEU A 81 -2.04 -14.64 7.61
N ILE A 82 -3.33 -14.94 7.65
CA ILE A 82 -3.96 -15.67 8.76
C ILE A 82 -3.41 -17.10 8.83
N GLU A 83 -3.32 -17.79 7.71
CA GLU A 83 -2.76 -19.17 7.63
C GLU A 83 -1.29 -19.23 8.07
N LYS A 84 -0.53 -18.15 7.87
CA LYS A 84 0.85 -18.00 8.35
C LYS A 84 0.94 -17.56 9.82
N GLY A 85 -0.19 -17.27 10.48
CA GLY A 85 -0.21 -16.77 11.85
C GLY A 85 0.28 -15.33 12.02
N LEU A 86 0.40 -14.56 10.92
CA LEU A 86 0.93 -13.19 10.96
C LEU A 86 -0.13 -12.17 11.34
N VAL A 87 -1.40 -12.49 11.08
CA VAL A 87 -2.57 -11.66 11.41
C VAL A 87 -3.67 -12.57 11.94
N VAL A 88 -4.46 -12.06 12.86
CA VAL A 88 -5.71 -12.70 13.29
C VAL A 88 -6.89 -11.79 12.96
N ARG A 89 -8.03 -12.39 12.66
CA ARG A 89 -9.29 -11.69 12.46
C ARG A 89 -10.20 -12.02 13.62
N GLN A 90 -10.61 -10.99 14.37
CA GLN A 90 -11.44 -11.13 15.56
C GLN A 90 -12.73 -10.31 15.41
N GLN A 91 -13.77 -10.71 16.09
CA GLN A 91 -14.99 -9.93 16.21
C GLN A 91 -14.69 -8.69 17.08
N SER A 92 -15.17 -7.52 16.66
CA SER A 92 -14.94 -6.29 17.41
C SER A 92 -15.63 -6.36 18.78
N ALA A 93 -14.89 -6.00 19.83
CA ALA A 93 -15.44 -5.91 21.18
C ALA A 93 -16.44 -4.76 21.34
N VAL A 94 -16.36 -3.74 20.47
CA VAL A 94 -17.23 -2.55 20.51
C VAL A 94 -18.51 -2.77 19.70
N ASP A 95 -18.39 -3.43 18.54
CA ASP A 95 -19.51 -3.76 17.67
C ASP A 95 -19.43 -5.21 17.24
N GLY A 96 -20.18 -6.08 17.89
CA GLY A 96 -20.21 -7.50 17.63
C GLY A 96 -20.64 -7.90 16.19
N ARG A 97 -21.03 -6.95 15.33
CA ARG A 97 -21.34 -7.18 13.92
C ARG A 97 -20.14 -6.92 13.00
N SER A 98 -19.11 -6.27 13.53
CA SER A 98 -17.90 -5.92 12.77
C SER A 98 -16.73 -6.82 13.15
N PHE A 99 -15.72 -6.84 12.30
CA PHE A 99 -14.48 -7.58 12.51
C PHE A 99 -13.28 -6.63 12.42
N GLU A 100 -12.26 -6.97 13.20
CA GLU A 100 -10.96 -6.29 13.23
C GLU A 100 -9.85 -7.25 12.79
N ALA A 101 -8.85 -6.70 12.12
CA ALA A 101 -7.59 -7.36 11.84
C ALA A 101 -6.57 -6.94 12.91
N HIS A 102 -5.87 -7.90 13.49
CA HIS A 102 -4.83 -7.66 14.48
C HIS A 102 -3.52 -8.26 13.98
N LEU A 103 -2.45 -7.48 14.01
CA LEU A 103 -1.09 -7.96 13.78
C LEU A 103 -0.66 -8.81 14.98
N THR A 104 -0.18 -10.01 14.75
CA THR A 104 0.34 -10.87 15.82
C THR A 104 1.77 -10.46 16.19
N ALA A 105 2.30 -10.98 17.29
CA ALA A 105 3.72 -10.81 17.63
C ALA A 105 4.61 -11.38 16.53
N GLU A 106 4.26 -12.56 16.00
CA GLU A 106 4.95 -13.21 14.88
C GLU A 106 4.88 -12.34 13.61
N GLY A 107 3.72 -11.73 13.34
CA GLY A 107 3.56 -10.79 12.22
C GLY A 107 4.45 -9.57 12.36
N GLY A 108 4.57 -9.01 13.56
CA GLY A 108 5.46 -7.90 13.87
C GLY A 108 6.94 -8.25 13.66
N GLU A 109 7.39 -9.40 14.16
CA GLU A 109 8.76 -9.88 13.97
C GLU A 109 9.06 -10.20 12.49
N PHE A 110 8.11 -10.84 11.79
CA PHE A 110 8.21 -11.09 10.36
C PHE A 110 8.36 -9.78 9.57
N LEU A 111 7.54 -8.78 9.88
CA LEU A 111 7.63 -7.46 9.23
C LEU A 111 8.99 -6.79 9.47
N LYS A 112 9.53 -6.84 10.70
CA LYS A 112 10.87 -6.32 11.02
C LYS A 112 11.96 -7.02 10.20
N GLN A 113 11.84 -8.32 10.02
CA GLN A 113 12.80 -9.11 9.24
C GLN A 113 12.83 -8.71 7.77
N ILE A 114 11.67 -8.49 7.14
CA ILE A 114 11.57 -8.26 5.69
C ILE A 114 11.67 -6.79 5.31
N SER A 115 11.30 -5.85 6.18
CA SER A 115 11.25 -4.41 5.89
C SER A 115 12.57 -3.84 5.38
N PRO A 116 13.77 -4.17 5.92
CA PRO A 116 15.03 -3.63 5.40
C PRO A 116 15.26 -3.97 3.92
N SER A 117 14.93 -5.19 3.50
CA SER A 117 15.05 -5.62 2.10
C SER A 117 14.04 -4.91 1.21
N HIS A 118 12.80 -4.79 1.68
CA HIS A 118 11.74 -4.09 0.95
C HIS A 118 12.06 -2.59 0.77
N ILE A 119 12.46 -1.90 1.84
CA ILE A 119 12.84 -0.48 1.80
C ILE A 119 14.00 -0.25 0.82
N ARG A 120 15.01 -1.12 0.84
CA ARG A 120 16.12 -1.07 -0.12
C ARG A 120 15.61 -1.19 -1.54
N SER A 121 14.78 -2.18 -1.83
CA SER A 121 14.21 -2.41 -3.15
C SER A 121 13.39 -1.21 -3.65
N VAL A 122 12.58 -0.60 -2.78
CA VAL A 122 11.83 0.63 -3.11
C VAL A 122 12.77 1.77 -3.46
N ARG A 123 13.83 1.99 -2.67
CA ARG A 123 14.82 3.04 -2.95
C ARG A 123 15.53 2.82 -4.27
N GLU A 124 16.00 1.62 -4.52
CA GLU A 124 16.70 1.26 -5.75
C GLU A 124 15.81 1.36 -6.99
N THR A 125 14.54 0.98 -6.85
CA THR A 125 13.61 0.97 -7.99
C THR A 125 13.05 2.35 -8.32
N PHE A 126 12.74 3.18 -7.31
CA PHE A 126 11.96 4.41 -7.52
C PHE A 126 12.72 5.70 -7.22
N PHE A 127 13.78 5.65 -6.41
CA PHE A 127 14.41 6.87 -5.89
C PHE A 127 15.89 7.00 -6.21
N SER A 128 16.56 5.95 -6.74
CA SER A 128 18.02 5.98 -7.01
C SER A 128 18.44 7.07 -7.98
N ASP A 129 17.60 7.34 -8.97
CA ASP A 129 17.91 8.27 -10.07
C ASP A 129 17.32 9.67 -9.84
N LEU A 130 16.73 9.90 -8.66
CA LEU A 130 16.08 11.16 -8.29
C LEU A 130 16.91 11.92 -7.24
N THR A 131 16.97 13.23 -7.39
CA THR A 131 17.46 14.14 -6.36
C THR A 131 16.47 14.25 -5.19
N LYS A 132 16.92 14.75 -4.05
CA LYS A 132 16.03 15.00 -2.90
C LYS A 132 14.89 15.97 -3.22
N GLU A 133 15.17 16.97 -4.07
CA GLU A 133 14.18 17.92 -4.57
C GLU A 133 13.09 17.22 -5.38
N GLU A 134 13.48 16.41 -6.37
CA GLU A 134 12.55 15.67 -7.23
C GLU A 134 11.70 14.67 -6.43
N ILE A 135 12.26 14.02 -5.41
CA ILE A 135 11.50 13.14 -4.49
C ILE A 135 10.44 13.96 -3.73
N ARG A 136 10.78 15.17 -3.28
CA ARG A 136 9.84 16.05 -2.56
C ARG A 136 8.70 16.51 -3.49
N GLU A 137 9.05 16.94 -4.71
CA GLU A 137 8.07 17.35 -5.72
C GLU A 137 7.14 16.19 -6.10
N LEU A 138 7.70 15.01 -6.34
CA LEU A 138 6.94 13.79 -6.61
C LEU A 138 5.97 13.49 -5.46
N GLY A 139 6.42 13.57 -4.21
CA GLY A 139 5.58 13.37 -3.04
C GLY A 139 4.39 14.34 -3.02
N THR A 140 4.63 15.62 -3.30
CA THR A 140 3.58 16.66 -3.38
C THR A 140 2.57 16.36 -4.49
N ILE A 141 3.04 15.94 -5.66
CA ILE A 141 2.18 15.59 -6.80
C ILE A 141 1.32 14.36 -6.48
N LEU A 142 1.93 13.32 -5.91
CA LEU A 142 1.23 12.08 -5.54
C LEU A 142 0.20 12.33 -4.44
N GLN A 143 0.52 13.17 -3.45
CA GLN A 143 -0.42 13.58 -2.41
C GLN A 143 -1.65 14.30 -3.01
N LYS A 144 -1.42 15.27 -3.90
CA LYS A 144 -2.51 15.96 -4.60
C LYS A 144 -3.36 14.99 -5.43
N TRP A 145 -2.75 14.01 -6.05
CA TRP A 145 -3.44 12.99 -6.83
C TRP A 145 -4.33 12.09 -5.97
N SER A 146 -3.78 11.54 -4.88
CA SER A 146 -4.54 10.67 -3.98
C SER A 146 -5.71 11.39 -3.32
N ALA A 147 -5.55 12.68 -2.99
CA ALA A 147 -6.62 13.54 -2.53
C ALA A 147 -7.76 13.64 -3.56
N GLY A 148 -7.41 13.91 -4.83
CA GLY A 148 -8.38 13.94 -5.92
C GLY A 148 -9.11 12.61 -6.19
N LEU A 149 -8.51 11.48 -5.78
CA LEU A 149 -9.12 10.16 -5.83
C LEU A 149 -9.92 9.80 -4.56
N GLY A 150 -10.00 10.70 -3.57
CA GLY A 150 -10.71 10.48 -2.31
C GLY A 150 -9.94 9.61 -1.30
N HIS A 151 -8.62 9.56 -1.40
CA HIS A 151 -7.74 8.74 -0.55
C HIS A 151 -6.78 9.58 0.31
N ASP A 152 -7.27 10.64 0.94
CA ASP A 152 -6.47 11.52 1.82
C ASP A 152 -5.97 10.82 3.08
N GLU A 153 -6.68 9.79 3.54
CA GLU A 153 -6.36 9.05 4.77
C GLU A 153 -4.98 8.37 4.73
N TRP A 154 -4.46 8.05 3.52
CA TRP A 154 -3.11 7.49 3.34
C TRP A 154 -2.00 8.39 3.88
N TRP A 155 -2.20 9.70 3.90
CA TRP A 155 -1.20 10.70 4.28
C TRP A 155 -1.33 11.15 5.73
N GLN A 156 -2.38 10.73 6.42
CA GLN A 156 -2.68 11.10 7.81
C GLN A 156 -2.17 10.05 8.81
N SER A 157 -1.74 8.88 8.35
CA SER A 157 -1.14 7.84 9.18
C SER A 157 0.36 8.13 9.31
N ASN A 158 0.76 8.74 10.41
CA ASN A 158 2.17 8.89 10.80
C ASN A 158 2.63 7.66 11.54
#